data_d66b4a07064d68ec332089e98a9d0e91
#
_entry.id   d66b4a07064d68ec332089e98a9d0e91
#
_cell.length_a   1.000
_cell.length_b   1.000
_cell.length_c   1.000
_cell.angle_alpha   90.00
_cell.angle_beta   90.00
_cell.angle_gamma   90.00
#
_symmetry.space_group_name_H-M   'P 1'
#
loop_
_entity.id
_entity.type
_entity.pdbx_description
1 polymer ?
#
loop_
_entity_poly.entity_id
_entity_poly.type
_entity_poly.pdbx_seq_one_letter_code
_entity_poly.pdbx_strand_id
1 'polypeptide(L)'
;MAPAFFDLSARTKLRVTGADRIRFLNGQTTNDVRKAGAEATQESCVLNAKGHFDAHVFLSATPNDIWIDADQELRELLQTRLERYVIADDVKIEDVTDQSALFHVLAGSEPKISDAKFDFRSRRLGIDGWDLWVEAARAEAMKRALAADYRAMDESEWEVLRIESGIPRWGCELTREIIPPEANLAARAIDYEKGCYIGQEVISRMKMSGQTRQRLCGVTSEKALAPGKELHAETKMVGHVTSAVFSERLNAHIALAII
;
A
#
# COMPACT_ATOMS: atom_id res chain seq x y z
N MET A 1 21.05 -5.64 1.43
CA MET A 1 20.51 -5.53 0.05
C MET A 1 21.23 -4.39 -0.64
N ALA A 2 21.62 -4.54 -1.91
CA ALA A 2 22.18 -3.44 -2.67
C ALA A 2 21.10 -2.36 -2.87
N PRO A 3 21.47 -1.06 -2.85
CA PRO A 3 20.52 0.02 -3.10
C PRO A 3 19.85 -0.14 -4.48
N ALA A 4 18.54 -0.01 -4.51
CA ALA A 4 17.75 -0.25 -5.72
C ALA A 4 16.54 0.68 -5.79
N PHE A 5 15.95 0.84 -6.98
CA PHE A 5 14.68 1.57 -7.13
C PHE A 5 13.69 0.78 -7.96
N PHE A 6 12.41 1.04 -7.74
CA PHE A 6 11.30 0.48 -8.50
C PHE A 6 10.37 1.59 -9.00
N ASP A 7 9.88 1.44 -10.23
CA ASP A 7 8.96 2.39 -10.86
C ASP A 7 7.50 2.06 -10.48
N LEU A 8 6.90 2.91 -9.67
CA LEU A 8 5.50 2.84 -9.26
C LEU A 8 4.58 3.76 -10.08
N SER A 9 5.06 4.28 -11.23
CA SER A 9 4.32 5.30 -11.99
C SER A 9 2.99 4.80 -12.58
N ALA A 10 2.81 3.49 -12.71
CA ALA A 10 1.53 2.89 -13.12
C ALA A 10 0.43 3.01 -12.05
N ARG A 11 0.78 3.23 -10.77
CA ARG A 11 -0.21 3.33 -9.68
C ARG A 11 -1.14 4.53 -9.88
N THR A 12 -2.36 4.41 -9.40
CA THR A 12 -3.30 5.52 -9.28
C THR A 12 -2.74 6.60 -8.37
N LYS A 13 -2.88 7.85 -8.76
CA LYS A 13 -2.41 9.01 -7.98
C LYS A 13 -3.49 10.07 -7.90
N LEU A 14 -3.92 10.39 -6.68
CA LEU A 14 -4.87 11.46 -6.40
C LEU A 14 -4.19 12.57 -5.61
N ARG A 15 -4.57 13.81 -5.91
CA ARG A 15 -4.21 14.99 -5.14
C ARG A 15 -5.44 15.53 -4.43
N VAL A 16 -5.36 15.71 -3.11
CA VAL A 16 -6.46 16.22 -2.30
C VAL A 16 -6.07 17.57 -1.71
N THR A 17 -6.86 18.60 -2.01
CA THR A 17 -6.66 19.98 -1.58
C THR A 17 -7.90 20.50 -0.84
N GLY A 18 -7.84 21.73 -0.33
CA GLY A 18 -8.91 22.37 0.42
C GLY A 18 -8.64 22.44 1.92
N ALA A 19 -9.32 23.36 2.61
CA ALA A 19 -9.09 23.59 4.04
C ALA A 19 -9.48 22.38 4.90
N ASP A 20 -10.48 21.61 4.47
CA ASP A 20 -11.00 20.45 5.21
C ASP A 20 -10.32 19.12 4.86
N ARG A 21 -9.33 19.09 3.96
CA ARG A 21 -8.72 17.85 3.43
C ARG A 21 -8.25 16.87 4.50
N ILE A 22 -7.64 17.37 5.59
CA ILE A 22 -7.15 16.53 6.68
C ILE A 22 -8.32 15.94 7.46
N ARG A 23 -9.30 16.77 7.84
CA ARG A 23 -10.50 16.32 8.58
C ARG A 23 -11.29 15.30 7.76
N PHE A 24 -11.52 15.61 6.48
CA PHE A 24 -12.23 14.75 5.53
C PHE A 24 -11.55 13.39 5.40
N LEU A 25 -10.28 13.36 4.99
CA LEU A 25 -9.54 12.11 4.81
C LEU A 25 -9.40 11.33 6.12
N ASN A 26 -9.31 12.02 7.24
CA ASN A 26 -9.29 11.35 8.54
C ASN A 26 -10.59 10.58 8.82
N GLY A 27 -11.73 11.01 8.32
CA GLY A 27 -13.01 10.27 8.37
C GLY A 27 -13.13 9.15 7.32
N GLN A 28 -12.30 9.15 6.26
CA GLN A 28 -12.37 8.19 5.17
C GLN A 28 -11.34 7.06 5.28
N THR A 29 -10.28 7.24 6.05
CA THR A 29 -9.13 6.31 6.10
C THR A 29 -8.93 5.76 7.51
N THR A 30 -8.30 4.60 7.62
CA THR A 30 -8.11 3.88 8.89
C THR A 30 -6.97 4.41 9.73
N ASN A 31 -5.97 5.06 9.14
CA ASN A 31 -4.86 5.65 9.89
C ASN A 31 -5.08 7.15 10.15
N ASP A 32 -4.39 7.73 11.13
CA ASP A 32 -4.56 9.14 11.51
C ASP A 32 -3.81 10.06 10.54
N VAL A 33 -4.55 10.66 9.61
CA VAL A 33 -4.02 11.57 8.58
C VAL A 33 -3.31 12.79 9.19
N ARG A 34 -3.66 13.19 10.43
CA ARG A 34 -2.98 14.28 11.15
C ARG A 34 -1.53 13.95 11.49
N LYS A 35 -1.19 12.66 11.54
CA LYS A 35 0.17 12.14 11.75
C LYS A 35 0.93 11.91 10.44
N ALA A 36 0.26 12.03 9.28
CA ALA A 36 0.91 12.04 7.99
C ALA A 36 1.74 13.33 7.90
N GLY A 37 2.99 13.24 8.28
CA GLY A 37 3.92 14.37 8.27
C GLY A 37 4.51 14.61 6.89
N ALA A 38 5.19 15.76 6.74
CA ALA A 38 5.93 16.10 5.53
C ALA A 38 7.16 15.19 5.29
N GLU A 39 7.45 14.27 6.22
CA GLU A 39 8.68 13.48 6.18
C GLU A 39 8.46 11.99 5.84
N ALA A 40 7.22 11.50 5.92
CA ALA A 40 6.97 10.07 5.72
C ALA A 40 5.61 9.79 5.07
N THR A 41 5.62 8.86 4.13
CA THR A 41 4.41 8.25 3.55
C THR A 41 3.72 7.39 4.61
N GLN A 42 2.41 7.56 4.76
CA GLN A 42 1.58 6.81 5.69
C GLN A 42 0.75 5.76 4.94
N GLU A 43 0.86 4.52 5.36
CA GLU A 43 0.00 3.42 4.88
C GLU A 43 -1.38 3.48 5.54
N SER A 44 -2.46 3.27 4.79
CA SER A 44 -3.83 3.31 5.29
C SER A 44 -4.79 2.49 4.42
N CYS A 45 -6.02 2.33 4.89
CA CYS A 45 -7.08 1.66 4.16
C CYS A 45 -8.30 2.57 4.04
N VAL A 46 -9.01 2.50 2.92
CA VAL A 46 -10.36 3.01 2.74
C VAL A 46 -11.31 1.84 2.83
N LEU A 47 -12.27 1.91 3.75
CA LEU A 47 -13.18 0.80 4.04
C LEU A 47 -14.62 1.16 3.71
N ASN A 48 -15.44 0.14 3.50
CA ASN A 48 -16.89 0.26 3.51
C ASN A 48 -17.44 0.12 4.95
N ALA A 49 -18.73 0.33 5.15
CA ALA A 49 -19.38 0.25 6.45
C ALA A 49 -19.29 -1.14 7.13
N LYS A 50 -19.00 -2.20 6.36
CA LYS A 50 -18.80 -3.56 6.86
C LYS A 50 -17.35 -3.85 7.24
N GLY A 51 -16.45 -2.87 7.15
CA GLY A 51 -15.03 -3.01 7.45
C GLY A 51 -14.19 -3.67 6.37
N HIS A 52 -14.77 -4.02 5.21
CA HIS A 52 -14.06 -4.57 4.07
C HIS A 52 -13.35 -3.48 3.27
N PHE A 53 -12.31 -3.83 2.55
CA PHE A 53 -11.59 -2.90 1.70
C PHE A 53 -12.43 -2.34 0.56
N ASP A 54 -12.42 -1.00 0.41
CA ASP A 54 -12.66 -0.30 -0.85
C ASP A 54 -11.33 0.00 -1.54
N ALA A 55 -10.26 0.31 -0.77
CA ALA A 55 -8.91 0.50 -1.29
C ALA A 55 -7.84 0.33 -0.19
N HIS A 56 -6.62 0.00 -0.62
CA HIS A 56 -5.38 0.13 0.15
C HIS A 56 -4.59 1.31 -0.43
N VAL A 57 -4.17 2.24 0.41
CA VAL A 57 -3.62 3.52 -0.01
C VAL A 57 -2.36 3.90 0.78
N PHE A 58 -1.52 4.69 0.13
CA PHE A 58 -0.41 5.39 0.77
C PHE A 58 -0.66 6.90 0.67
N LEU A 59 -0.48 7.62 1.77
CA LEU A 59 -0.70 9.05 1.87
C LEU A 59 0.62 9.77 2.15
N SER A 60 0.91 10.80 1.37
CA SER A 60 2.06 11.68 1.54
C SER A 60 1.55 13.12 1.68
N ALA A 61 1.87 13.79 2.78
CA ALA A 61 1.34 15.11 3.09
C ALA A 61 2.38 16.21 2.82
N THR A 62 1.97 17.23 2.08
CA THR A 62 2.66 18.51 1.98
C THR A 62 1.92 19.56 2.82
N PRO A 63 2.45 20.76 3.02
CA PRO A 63 1.72 21.82 3.74
C PRO A 63 0.34 22.14 3.15
N ASN A 64 0.17 22.02 1.83
CA ASN A 64 -1.04 22.44 1.13
C ASN A 64 -1.89 21.28 0.60
N ASP A 65 -1.32 20.11 0.39
CA ASP A 65 -1.93 19.00 -0.33
C ASP A 65 -1.71 17.69 0.43
N ILE A 66 -2.58 16.70 0.16
CA ILE A 66 -2.32 15.30 0.47
C ILE A 66 -2.32 14.54 -0.85
N TRP A 67 -1.24 13.81 -1.10
CA TRP A 67 -1.06 12.95 -2.24
C TRP A 67 -1.35 11.52 -1.83
N ILE A 68 -2.20 10.86 -2.60
CA ILE A 68 -2.63 9.48 -2.34
C ILE A 68 -2.22 8.64 -3.53
N ASP A 69 -1.57 7.50 -3.27
CA ASP A 69 -1.41 6.49 -4.31
C ASP A 69 -2.06 5.17 -3.90
N ALA A 70 -2.54 4.44 -4.90
CA ALA A 70 -3.21 3.15 -4.78
C ALA A 70 -2.87 2.27 -5.99
N ASP A 71 -3.29 1.01 -5.94
CA ASP A 71 -3.15 0.11 -7.09
C ASP A 71 -3.92 0.63 -8.30
N GLN A 72 -3.39 0.38 -9.51
CA GLN A 72 -3.86 0.97 -10.76
C GLN A 72 -5.36 0.68 -11.02
N GLU A 73 -5.81 -0.51 -10.68
CA GLU A 73 -7.20 -0.97 -10.87
C GLU A 73 -8.21 -0.18 -10.04
N LEU A 74 -7.74 0.58 -9.07
CA LEU A 74 -8.59 1.39 -8.18
C LEU A 74 -8.82 2.81 -8.67
N ARG A 75 -8.29 3.22 -9.83
CA ARG A 75 -8.27 4.61 -10.30
C ARG A 75 -9.64 5.29 -10.25
N GLU A 76 -10.60 4.77 -10.99
CA GLU A 76 -11.94 5.35 -11.04
C GLU A 76 -12.73 5.12 -9.73
N LEU A 77 -12.51 3.95 -9.15
CA LEU A 77 -13.23 3.53 -7.97
C LEU A 77 -12.86 4.34 -6.74
N LEU A 78 -11.57 4.58 -6.50
CA LEU A 78 -11.10 5.33 -5.34
C LEU A 78 -11.55 6.78 -5.40
N GLN A 79 -11.41 7.44 -6.56
CA GLN A 79 -11.87 8.81 -6.74
C GLN A 79 -13.36 8.93 -6.47
N THR A 80 -14.18 8.15 -7.18
CA THR A 80 -15.65 8.13 -7.02
C THR A 80 -16.06 7.82 -5.58
N ARG A 81 -15.34 6.87 -4.92
CA ARG A 81 -15.60 6.50 -3.52
C ARG A 81 -15.35 7.66 -2.57
N LEU A 82 -14.29 8.42 -2.76
CA LEU A 82 -13.98 9.56 -1.91
C LEU A 82 -14.92 10.74 -2.20
N GLU A 83 -15.12 11.10 -3.47
CA GLU A 83 -15.99 12.22 -3.89
C GLU A 83 -17.43 12.06 -3.38
N ARG A 84 -17.93 10.84 -3.31
CA ARG A 84 -19.27 10.54 -2.79
C ARG A 84 -19.54 11.09 -1.38
N TYR A 85 -18.49 11.28 -0.58
CA TYR A 85 -18.60 11.76 0.80
C TYR A 85 -18.22 13.24 0.96
N VAL A 86 -17.89 13.92 -0.12
CA VAL A 86 -17.69 15.38 -0.13
C VAL A 86 -19.07 16.04 -0.24
N ILE A 87 -19.66 16.46 0.89
CA ILE A 87 -21.01 17.05 0.93
C ILE A 87 -20.92 18.56 1.17
N ALA A 88 -20.26 18.98 2.23
CA ALA A 88 -20.15 20.37 2.64
C ALA A 88 -18.70 20.74 3.03
N ASP A 89 -17.76 19.84 2.76
CA ASP A 89 -16.35 20.04 3.05
C ASP A 89 -15.69 20.88 1.94
N ASP A 90 -14.81 21.80 2.31
CA ASP A 90 -13.90 22.45 1.37
C ASP A 90 -12.78 21.45 1.01
N VAL A 91 -13.09 20.57 0.09
CA VAL A 91 -12.21 19.50 -0.40
C VAL A 91 -12.34 19.37 -1.91
N LYS A 92 -11.21 19.33 -2.60
CA LYS A 92 -11.11 18.99 -4.03
C LYS A 92 -10.23 17.76 -4.19
N ILE A 93 -10.70 16.78 -4.96
CA ILE A 93 -9.97 15.54 -5.28
C ILE A 93 -9.69 15.55 -6.78
N GLU A 94 -8.43 15.45 -7.15
CA GLU A 94 -7.97 15.49 -8.54
C GLU A 94 -7.23 14.20 -8.87
N ASP A 95 -7.60 13.55 -9.96
CA ASP A 95 -6.79 12.48 -10.54
C ASP A 95 -5.58 13.11 -11.24
N VAL A 96 -4.40 12.83 -10.71
CA VAL A 96 -3.11 13.31 -11.22
C VAL A 96 -2.23 12.16 -11.72
N THR A 97 -2.84 11.00 -11.98
CA THR A 97 -2.15 9.76 -12.39
C THR A 97 -1.27 10.01 -13.60
N ASP A 98 -1.80 10.65 -14.64
CA ASP A 98 -1.08 10.86 -15.89
C ASP A 98 -0.16 12.10 -15.84
N GLN A 99 -0.26 12.91 -14.78
CA GLN A 99 0.54 14.13 -14.58
C GLN A 99 1.76 13.90 -13.68
N SER A 100 1.81 12.77 -12.98
CA SER A 100 2.83 12.48 -11.96
C SER A 100 3.39 11.07 -12.13
N ALA A 101 4.68 10.93 -11.89
CA ALA A 101 5.35 9.65 -11.73
C ALA A 101 5.79 9.44 -10.28
N LEU A 102 5.94 8.20 -9.88
CA LEU A 102 6.30 7.79 -8.52
C LEU A 102 7.38 6.72 -8.59
N PHE A 103 8.47 6.91 -7.86
CA PHE A 103 9.54 5.92 -7.73
C PHE A 103 9.74 5.58 -6.27
N HIS A 104 9.92 4.30 -5.97
CA HIS A 104 10.32 3.84 -4.64
C HIS A 104 11.79 3.46 -4.64
N VAL A 105 12.58 4.07 -3.76
CA VAL A 105 14.02 3.82 -3.63
C VAL A 105 14.28 3.08 -2.33
N LEU A 106 14.87 1.89 -2.41
CA LEU A 106 15.35 1.10 -1.28
C LEU A 106 16.76 1.57 -0.93
N ALA A 107 16.84 2.50 0.01
CA ALA A 107 18.11 3.06 0.49
C ALA A 107 18.01 3.40 1.98
N GLY A 108 19.08 3.22 2.72
CA GLY A 108 19.16 3.54 4.15
C GLY A 108 19.28 5.04 4.45
N SER A 109 19.54 5.87 3.43
CA SER A 109 19.60 7.33 3.52
C SER A 109 18.83 7.97 2.40
N GLU A 110 18.44 9.21 2.60
CA GLU A 110 17.75 10.03 1.60
C GLU A 110 18.51 10.10 0.28
N PRO A 111 17.84 9.79 -0.85
CA PRO A 111 18.43 9.92 -2.17
C PRO A 111 18.74 11.39 -2.48
N LYS A 112 19.98 11.70 -2.78
CA LYS A 112 20.39 13.06 -3.14
C LYS A 112 20.07 13.36 -4.61
N ILE A 113 18.78 13.52 -4.91
CA ILE A 113 18.29 13.75 -6.28
C ILE A 113 17.53 15.08 -6.31
N SER A 114 18.04 16.03 -7.09
CA SER A 114 17.52 17.40 -7.15
C SER A 114 16.20 17.57 -7.92
N ASP A 115 15.76 16.56 -8.67
CA ASP A 115 14.62 16.66 -9.60
C ASP A 115 13.31 16.12 -9.06
N ALA A 116 13.29 15.59 -7.82
CA ALA A 116 12.05 15.20 -7.17
C ALA A 116 11.23 16.44 -6.79
N LYS A 117 9.92 16.39 -7.07
CA LYS A 117 8.97 17.41 -6.61
C LYS A 117 8.78 17.32 -5.10
N PHE A 118 8.71 16.10 -4.61
CA PHE A 118 8.66 15.73 -3.20
C PHE A 118 9.36 14.40 -3.00
N ASP A 119 9.95 14.21 -1.83
CA ASP A 119 10.50 12.96 -1.35
C ASP A 119 9.96 12.68 0.06
N PHE A 120 9.60 11.45 0.32
CA PHE A 120 9.05 11.03 1.59
C PHE A 120 9.68 9.69 2.01
N ARG A 121 10.04 9.58 3.28
CA ARG A 121 10.36 8.26 3.84
C ARG A 121 9.20 7.30 3.64
N SER A 122 9.48 6.07 3.26
CA SER A 122 8.44 5.08 2.99
C SER A 122 8.89 3.67 3.34
N ARG A 123 7.96 2.85 3.83
CA ARG A 123 8.20 1.46 4.21
C ARG A 123 7.26 0.51 3.47
N ARG A 124 7.14 0.67 2.16
CA ARG A 124 6.17 -0.09 1.34
C ARG A 124 6.32 -1.60 1.48
N LEU A 125 7.56 -2.08 1.55
CA LEU A 125 7.87 -3.49 1.75
C LEU A 125 8.22 -3.84 3.21
N GLY A 126 7.86 -3.00 4.19
CA GLY A 126 8.33 -3.16 5.56
C GLY A 126 9.82 -2.82 5.75
N ILE A 127 10.51 -2.43 4.69
CA ILE A 127 11.91 -2.04 4.62
C ILE A 127 11.98 -0.52 4.46
N ASP A 128 12.94 0.13 5.08
CA ASP A 128 13.14 1.57 4.96
C ASP A 128 13.52 1.94 3.52
N GLY A 129 12.90 2.98 3.02
CA GLY A 129 13.07 3.49 1.67
C GLY A 129 12.49 4.89 1.53
N TRP A 130 12.38 5.35 0.28
CA TRP A 130 11.93 6.69 -0.07
C TRP A 130 11.00 6.65 -1.27
N ASP A 131 9.92 7.41 -1.20
CA ASP A 131 9.00 7.65 -2.31
C ASP A 131 9.33 9.00 -2.94
N LEU A 132 9.71 8.97 -4.20
CA LEU A 132 10.04 10.16 -4.98
C LEU A 132 8.90 10.47 -5.95
N TRP A 133 8.25 11.60 -5.76
CA TRP A 133 7.21 12.11 -6.64
C TRP A 133 7.80 13.10 -7.63
N VAL A 134 7.52 12.91 -8.91
CA VAL A 134 8.01 13.78 -9.99
C VAL A 134 6.89 14.10 -10.97
N GLU A 135 7.04 15.15 -11.75
CA GLU A 135 6.16 15.41 -12.90
C GLU A 135 6.36 14.31 -13.96
N ALA A 136 5.27 13.83 -14.58
CA ALA A 136 5.32 12.75 -15.57
C ALA A 136 6.30 13.05 -16.71
N ALA A 137 6.38 14.31 -17.17
CA ALA A 137 7.32 14.75 -18.19
C ALA A 137 8.80 14.56 -17.80
N ARG A 138 9.10 14.44 -16.51
CA ARG A 138 10.47 14.23 -15.98
C ARG A 138 10.77 12.78 -15.60
N ALA A 139 9.82 11.86 -15.75
CA ALA A 139 9.97 10.47 -15.33
C ALA A 139 11.21 9.79 -15.94
N GLU A 140 11.44 9.94 -17.23
CA GLU A 140 12.59 9.33 -17.90
C GLU A 140 13.93 9.98 -17.49
N ALA A 141 13.93 11.27 -17.17
CA ALA A 141 15.13 11.92 -16.65
C ALA A 141 15.43 11.40 -15.23
N MET A 142 14.40 11.24 -14.40
CA MET A 142 14.51 10.68 -13.05
C MET A 142 15.03 9.23 -13.08
N LYS A 143 14.52 8.37 -13.97
CA LYS A 143 15.03 6.99 -14.12
C LYS A 143 16.53 6.98 -14.43
N ARG A 144 16.98 7.84 -15.33
CA ARG A 144 18.41 7.95 -15.66
C ARG A 144 19.25 8.45 -14.49
N ALA A 145 18.73 9.42 -13.73
CA ALA A 145 19.42 9.93 -12.54
C ALA A 145 19.52 8.84 -11.46
N LEU A 146 18.42 8.13 -11.20
CA LEU A 146 18.40 7.01 -10.26
C LEU A 146 19.35 5.89 -10.68
N ALA A 147 19.41 5.55 -11.96
CA ALA A 147 20.24 4.46 -12.46
C ALA A 147 21.77 4.72 -12.31
N ALA A 148 22.19 5.94 -12.00
CA ALA A 148 23.59 6.25 -11.71
C ALA A 148 24.05 5.65 -10.36
N ASP A 149 23.17 5.63 -9.36
CA ASP A 149 23.51 5.22 -7.99
C ASP A 149 22.71 4.01 -7.48
N TYR A 150 21.60 3.68 -8.13
CA TYR A 150 20.66 2.65 -7.71
C TYR A 150 20.39 1.68 -8.85
N ARG A 151 20.31 0.39 -8.55
CA ARG A 151 19.92 -0.63 -9.51
C ARG A 151 18.41 -0.58 -9.77
N ALA A 152 18.00 -0.53 -11.03
CA ALA A 152 16.59 -0.68 -11.37
C ALA A 152 16.14 -2.12 -11.08
N MET A 153 14.99 -2.26 -10.39
CA MET A 153 14.32 -3.53 -10.14
C MET A 153 13.20 -3.73 -11.15
N ASP A 154 13.01 -4.94 -11.60
CA ASP A 154 11.84 -5.34 -12.37
C ASP A 154 10.67 -5.81 -11.47
N GLU A 155 9.52 -6.08 -12.08
CA GLU A 155 8.33 -6.53 -11.34
C GLU A 155 8.53 -7.88 -10.67
N SER A 156 9.34 -8.77 -11.23
CA SER A 156 9.58 -10.10 -10.65
C SER A 156 10.40 -10.00 -9.38
N GLU A 157 11.43 -9.15 -9.36
CA GLU A 157 12.24 -8.86 -8.18
C GLU A 157 11.44 -8.16 -7.09
N TRP A 158 10.59 -7.20 -7.49
CA TRP A 158 9.68 -6.53 -6.57
C TRP A 158 8.71 -7.52 -5.92
N GLU A 159 8.14 -8.43 -6.72
CA GLU A 159 7.20 -9.44 -6.24
C GLU A 159 7.87 -10.43 -5.28
N VAL A 160 9.11 -10.86 -5.55
CA VAL A 160 9.89 -11.70 -4.60
C VAL A 160 10.05 -10.99 -3.28
N LEU A 161 10.50 -9.73 -3.26
CA LEU A 161 10.68 -8.96 -2.02
C LEU A 161 9.36 -8.74 -1.27
N ARG A 162 8.28 -8.49 -2.00
CA ARG A 162 6.94 -8.32 -1.44
C ARG A 162 6.51 -9.57 -0.68
N ILE A 163 6.63 -10.74 -1.30
CA ILE A 163 6.23 -12.02 -0.71
C ILE A 163 7.16 -12.39 0.45
N GLU A 164 8.48 -12.21 0.31
CA GLU A 164 9.45 -12.40 1.39
C GLU A 164 9.14 -11.54 2.63
N SER A 165 8.63 -10.33 2.40
CA SER A 165 8.27 -9.38 3.45
C SER A 165 6.85 -9.58 4.00
N GLY A 166 6.07 -10.49 3.44
CA GLY A 166 4.69 -10.73 3.87
C GLY A 166 3.73 -9.59 3.55
N ILE A 167 4.02 -8.80 2.50
CA ILE A 167 3.24 -7.62 2.12
C ILE A 167 2.11 -8.01 1.19
N PRO A 168 0.84 -7.73 1.56
CA PRO A 168 -0.31 -8.02 0.72
C PRO A 168 -0.41 -7.04 -0.46
N ARG A 169 -1.02 -7.50 -1.58
CA ARG A 169 -1.27 -6.72 -2.79
C ARG A 169 -2.75 -6.79 -3.17
N TRP A 170 -3.25 -5.71 -3.77
CA TRP A 170 -4.61 -5.64 -4.31
C TRP A 170 -4.80 -6.68 -5.42
N GLY A 171 -5.98 -7.30 -5.44
CA GLY A 171 -6.32 -8.36 -6.39
C GLY A 171 -5.78 -9.74 -6.06
N CYS A 172 -4.86 -9.84 -5.09
CA CYS A 172 -4.32 -11.12 -4.59
C CYS A 172 -4.77 -11.37 -3.14
N GLU A 173 -4.15 -10.71 -2.19
CA GLU A 173 -4.46 -10.82 -0.74
C GLU A 173 -5.47 -9.76 -0.30
N LEU A 174 -5.50 -8.60 -0.94
CA LEU A 174 -6.44 -7.53 -0.65
C LEU A 174 -7.58 -7.56 -1.64
N THR A 175 -8.75 -7.93 -1.16
CA THR A 175 -10.00 -7.99 -1.93
C THR A 175 -11.12 -7.33 -1.14
N ARG A 176 -12.27 -7.15 -1.77
CA ARG A 176 -13.47 -6.60 -1.12
C ARG A 176 -14.13 -7.54 -0.10
N GLU A 177 -13.59 -8.72 0.10
CA GLU A 177 -14.08 -9.73 1.04
C GLU A 177 -13.22 -9.80 2.30
N ILE A 178 -12.04 -9.18 2.27
CA ILE A 178 -11.04 -9.17 3.35
C ILE A 178 -11.19 -7.90 4.18
N ILE A 179 -10.85 -7.99 5.46
CA ILE A 179 -10.70 -6.85 6.37
C ILE A 179 -9.21 -6.65 6.71
N PRO A 180 -8.74 -5.42 7.03
CA PRO A 180 -7.32 -5.15 7.26
C PRO A 180 -6.62 -6.05 8.30
N PRO A 181 -7.24 -6.44 9.43
CA PRO A 181 -6.63 -7.37 10.37
C PRO A 181 -6.34 -8.75 9.79
N GLU A 182 -7.17 -9.24 8.88
CA GLU A 182 -6.97 -10.54 8.20
C GLU A 182 -5.76 -10.52 7.26
N ALA A 183 -5.46 -9.35 6.69
CA ALA A 183 -4.32 -9.10 5.80
C ALA A 183 -3.04 -8.66 6.54
N ASN A 184 -2.96 -8.80 7.86
CA ASN A 184 -1.84 -8.34 8.71
C ASN A 184 -1.55 -6.83 8.61
N LEU A 185 -2.53 -6.00 8.24
CA LEU A 185 -2.37 -4.55 8.13
C LEU A 185 -2.71 -3.78 9.41
N ALA A 186 -3.18 -4.47 10.47
CA ALA A 186 -3.62 -3.83 11.71
C ALA A 186 -2.55 -2.94 12.37
N ALA A 187 -1.29 -3.37 12.38
CA ALA A 187 -0.20 -2.62 13.01
C ALA A 187 0.38 -1.50 12.11
N ARG A 188 0.16 -1.57 10.81
CA ARG A 188 0.79 -0.67 9.83
C ARG A 188 -0.16 0.40 9.33
N ALA A 189 -1.41 0.03 9.07
CA ALA A 189 -2.38 0.84 8.36
C ALA A 189 -3.57 1.30 9.21
N ILE A 190 -3.62 0.98 10.51
CA ILE A 190 -4.74 1.35 11.38
C ILE A 190 -4.22 2.10 12.62
N ASP A 191 -4.77 3.28 12.87
CA ASP A 191 -4.63 3.96 14.14
C ASP A 191 -5.91 3.74 14.97
N TYR A 192 -5.77 3.00 16.04
CA TYR A 192 -6.90 2.67 16.93
C TYR A 192 -7.25 3.78 17.93
N GLU A 193 -6.44 4.81 18.04
CA GLU A 193 -6.64 5.93 18.96
C GLU A 193 -7.19 7.18 18.27
N LYS A 194 -7.29 7.14 16.94
CA LYS A 194 -7.87 8.23 16.16
C LYS A 194 -9.40 8.33 16.31
N GLY A 195 -9.97 9.44 15.84
CA GLY A 195 -11.42 9.64 15.76
C GLY A 195 -12.12 8.69 14.78
N CYS A 196 -13.43 8.85 14.67
CA CYS A 196 -14.28 7.97 13.83
C CYS A 196 -13.90 7.98 12.37
N TYR A 197 -14.02 6.80 11.74
CA TYR A 197 -13.89 6.59 10.31
C TYR A 197 -14.86 5.50 9.82
N ILE A 198 -15.12 5.43 8.54
CA ILE A 198 -16.06 4.45 7.97
C ILE A 198 -15.50 3.03 8.15
N GLY A 199 -16.33 2.14 8.71
CA GLY A 199 -15.98 0.74 9.00
C GLY A 199 -15.31 0.49 10.36
N GLN A 200 -15.04 1.55 11.15
CA GLN A 200 -14.34 1.45 12.44
C GLN A 200 -14.99 0.46 13.43
N GLU A 201 -16.31 0.39 13.48
CA GLU A 201 -17.00 -0.48 14.44
C GLU A 201 -16.58 -1.94 14.30
N VAL A 202 -16.52 -2.45 13.06
CA VAL A 202 -16.11 -3.82 12.79
C VAL A 202 -14.64 -4.04 13.17
N ILE A 203 -13.77 -3.10 12.78
CA ILE A 203 -12.34 -3.17 13.08
C ILE A 203 -12.07 -3.14 14.59
N SER A 204 -12.76 -2.27 15.34
CA SER A 204 -12.64 -2.19 16.79
C SER A 204 -13.12 -3.46 17.48
N ARG A 205 -14.23 -4.05 17.00
CA ARG A 205 -14.74 -5.33 17.51
C ARG A 205 -13.74 -6.46 17.32
N MET A 206 -13.10 -6.53 16.14
CA MET A 206 -12.06 -7.53 15.86
C MET A 206 -10.83 -7.35 16.76
N LYS A 207 -10.41 -6.09 17.02
CA LYS A 207 -9.33 -5.81 17.99
C LYS A 207 -9.67 -6.33 19.37
N MET A 208 -10.90 -6.10 19.84
CA MET A 208 -11.35 -6.53 21.18
C MET A 208 -11.47 -8.05 21.31
N SER A 209 -11.98 -8.73 20.29
CA SER A 209 -12.12 -10.20 20.29
C SER A 209 -10.79 -10.94 20.10
N GLY A 210 -9.81 -10.28 19.49
CA GLY A 210 -8.52 -10.90 19.12
C GLY A 210 -8.62 -12.02 18.07
N GLN A 211 -9.80 -12.20 17.45
CA GLN A 211 -10.06 -13.28 16.51
C GLN A 211 -10.48 -12.74 15.15
N THR A 212 -9.89 -13.27 14.09
CA THR A 212 -10.30 -13.10 12.69
C THR A 212 -10.78 -14.45 12.14
N ARG A 213 -11.58 -14.41 11.09
CA ARG A 213 -12.08 -15.64 10.46
C ARG A 213 -11.00 -16.33 9.64
N GLN A 214 -10.07 -15.57 9.13
CA GLN A 214 -8.96 -15.99 8.28
C GLN A 214 -7.76 -15.10 8.53
N ARG A 215 -6.60 -15.49 8.05
CA ARG A 215 -5.36 -14.76 8.27
C ARG A 215 -4.41 -14.93 7.10
N LEU A 216 -3.74 -13.86 6.73
CA LEU A 216 -2.61 -13.89 5.82
C LEU A 216 -1.41 -14.56 6.49
N CYS A 217 -0.86 -15.59 5.87
CA CYS A 217 0.29 -16.34 6.34
C CYS A 217 1.35 -16.47 5.25
N GLY A 218 2.63 -16.46 5.65
CA GLY A 218 3.73 -16.91 4.81
C GLY A 218 3.84 -18.44 4.82
N VAL A 219 4.08 -19.03 3.66
CA VAL A 219 4.25 -20.48 3.47
C VAL A 219 5.55 -20.73 2.75
N THR A 220 6.29 -21.77 3.17
CA THR A 220 7.48 -22.27 2.47
C THR A 220 7.25 -23.70 2.00
N SER A 221 7.84 -24.08 0.87
CA SER A 221 7.71 -25.42 0.29
C SER A 221 8.97 -25.81 -0.49
N GLU A 222 9.30 -27.10 -0.48
CA GLU A 222 10.32 -27.67 -1.37
C GLU A 222 9.83 -27.79 -2.81
N LYS A 223 8.51 -27.81 -3.01
CA LYS A 223 7.87 -27.92 -4.33
C LYS A 223 7.28 -26.59 -4.74
N ALA A 224 7.21 -26.35 -6.05
CA ALA A 224 6.58 -25.18 -6.60
C ALA A 224 5.13 -25.02 -6.11
N LEU A 225 4.82 -23.81 -5.68
CA LEU A 225 3.48 -23.37 -5.30
C LEU A 225 2.91 -22.48 -6.41
N ALA A 226 1.60 -22.48 -6.52
CA ALA A 226 0.89 -21.60 -7.48
C ALA A 226 -0.32 -20.96 -6.80
N PRO A 227 -0.70 -19.72 -7.21
CA PRO A 227 -1.94 -19.11 -6.76
C PRO A 227 -3.16 -20.01 -7.00
N GLY A 228 -4.10 -20.03 -6.05
CA GLY A 228 -5.28 -20.90 -6.07
C GLY A 228 -5.05 -22.31 -5.52
N LYS A 229 -3.81 -22.73 -5.25
CA LYS A 229 -3.54 -24.03 -4.67
C LYS A 229 -4.12 -24.13 -3.26
N GLU A 230 -4.93 -25.14 -3.03
CA GLU A 230 -5.48 -25.47 -1.71
C GLU A 230 -4.38 -25.92 -0.73
N LEU A 231 -4.50 -25.48 0.50
CA LEU A 231 -3.67 -25.91 1.62
C LEU A 231 -4.50 -26.80 2.55
N HIS A 232 -3.93 -27.93 2.92
CA HIS A 232 -4.59 -28.90 3.78
C HIS A 232 -3.76 -29.18 5.04
N ALA A 233 -4.44 -29.22 6.18
CA ALA A 233 -3.91 -29.81 7.41
C ALA A 233 -4.52 -31.19 7.54
N GLU A 234 -3.70 -32.22 7.37
CA GLU A 234 -4.17 -33.61 7.22
C GLU A 234 -5.16 -33.75 6.05
N THR A 235 -6.44 -33.98 6.34
CA THR A 235 -7.51 -34.11 5.33
C THR A 235 -8.39 -32.90 5.20
N LYS A 236 -8.22 -31.88 6.08
CA LYS A 236 -9.06 -30.68 6.11
C LYS A 236 -8.40 -29.57 5.31
N MET A 237 -9.14 -28.99 4.35
CA MET A 237 -8.74 -27.75 3.70
C MET A 237 -8.72 -26.63 4.73
N VAL A 238 -7.60 -25.93 4.84
CA VAL A 238 -7.38 -24.84 5.81
C VAL A 238 -7.20 -23.49 5.14
N GLY A 239 -6.99 -23.45 3.83
CA GLY A 239 -6.80 -22.21 3.11
C GLY A 239 -6.32 -22.41 1.68
N HIS A 240 -5.88 -21.33 1.06
CA HIS A 240 -5.35 -21.36 -0.31
C HIS A 240 -4.21 -20.35 -0.50
N VAL A 241 -3.33 -20.66 -1.44
CA VAL A 241 -2.23 -19.79 -1.87
C VAL A 241 -2.78 -18.62 -2.68
N THR A 242 -2.33 -17.42 -2.39
CA THR A 242 -2.72 -16.17 -3.10
C THR A 242 -1.62 -15.66 -4.02
N SER A 243 -0.36 -15.74 -3.57
CA SER A 243 0.83 -15.36 -4.35
C SER A 243 1.94 -16.36 -4.10
N ALA A 244 2.77 -16.67 -5.10
CA ALA A 244 3.88 -17.60 -4.96
C ALA A 244 5.04 -17.27 -5.88
N VAL A 245 6.27 -17.43 -5.37
CA VAL A 245 7.53 -17.24 -6.12
C VAL A 245 8.60 -18.21 -5.62
N PHE A 246 9.70 -18.33 -6.36
CA PHE A 246 10.93 -18.90 -5.84
C PHE A 246 11.83 -17.77 -5.32
N SER A 247 12.26 -17.88 -4.07
CA SER A 247 13.22 -16.98 -3.46
C SER A 247 14.62 -17.57 -3.54
N GLU A 248 15.50 -16.98 -4.31
CA GLU A 248 16.92 -17.38 -4.37
C GLU A 248 17.61 -17.16 -3.02
N ARG A 249 17.28 -16.06 -2.34
CA ARG A 249 17.83 -15.71 -1.02
C ARG A 249 17.54 -16.77 0.04
N LEU A 250 16.31 -17.34 0.03
CA LEU A 250 15.87 -18.37 0.95
C LEU A 250 16.11 -19.78 0.41
N ASN A 251 16.47 -19.91 -0.86
CA ASN A 251 16.60 -21.15 -1.62
C ASN A 251 15.34 -22.03 -1.46
N ALA A 252 14.16 -21.43 -1.57
CA ALA A 252 12.89 -22.10 -1.35
C ALA A 252 11.76 -21.49 -2.19
N HIS A 253 10.75 -22.28 -2.49
CA HIS A 253 9.46 -21.76 -2.95
C HIS A 253 8.74 -21.14 -1.75
N ILE A 254 8.37 -19.87 -1.88
CA ILE A 254 7.64 -19.13 -0.87
C ILE A 254 6.31 -18.63 -1.42
N ALA A 255 5.34 -18.48 -0.55
CA ALA A 255 4.02 -18.04 -0.92
C ALA A 255 3.37 -17.21 0.19
N LEU A 256 2.40 -16.40 -0.19
CA LEU A 256 1.38 -15.87 0.71
C LEU A 256 0.12 -16.69 0.54
N ALA A 257 -0.60 -16.90 1.63
CA ALA A 257 -1.82 -17.70 1.67
C ALA A 257 -2.81 -17.09 2.67
N ILE A 258 -4.09 -17.24 2.38
CA ILE A 258 -5.18 -16.99 3.34
C ILE A 258 -5.55 -18.33 3.99
N ILE A 259 -5.43 -18.37 5.32
CA ILE A 259 -5.66 -19.58 6.13
C ILE A 259 -6.72 -19.27 7.19
#